data_d3e7bb3849b52a8ec5467c9a31e96f1f
#
_entry.id   d3e7bb3849b52a8ec5467c9a31e96f1f
#
_cell.length_a   1.000
_cell.length_b   1.000
_cell.length_c   1.000
_cell.angle_alpha   90.00
_cell.angle_beta   90.00
_cell.angle_gamma   90.00
#
_symmetry.space_group_name_H-M   'P 1'
#
loop_
_entity.id
_entity.type
_entity.pdbx_description
1 polymer ?
#
loop_
_entity_poly.entity_id
_entity_poly.type
_entity_poly.pdbx_seq_one_letter_code
_entity_poly.pdbx_strand_id
1 'polypeptide(L)'
;MFERRAYLLDMTRRVPTMRTAQELVDVLARYRYNEFRPFVETDFPEGLDLGRLSAYCEMQGIEMVKTTRDAFEELFIKAEYAIVSTEAERSLAGRAEEMREAMIRAEAQGRARKAKGFLVTDFSDECAWQPLCVSLPGIIMGGNFASGGAKSSMMDLEKELDRVMEAPLGGLLLRLGTLYLRGGAVREHCSELFNILSSDVGYSRHPGLTQFVLDDVSGVARGVRIAAERWAERSDWAKEIVYAANLLDCACHRRDEARLREVRDEHGHIWRLRFLPEGRVESLSRLPRF
;
A
#
# COMPACT_ATOMS: atom_id res chain seq x y z
N MET A 1 15.25 -19.31 4.41
CA MET A 1 14.47 -18.49 5.34
C MET A 1 15.38 -17.44 5.92
N PHE A 2 14.97 -16.16 5.95
CA PHE A 2 15.69 -15.11 6.65
C PHE A 2 15.40 -15.18 8.16
N GLU A 3 16.40 -14.87 8.98
CA GLU A 3 16.28 -14.88 10.44
C GLU A 3 15.34 -13.78 10.91
N ARG A 4 15.54 -12.54 10.41
CA ARG A 4 14.71 -11.38 10.65
C ARG A 4 13.78 -11.13 9.46
N ARG A 5 12.50 -11.05 9.73
CA ARG A 5 11.44 -10.82 8.74
C ARG A 5 10.65 -9.60 9.19
N ALA A 6 11.04 -8.47 8.66
CA ALA A 6 10.61 -7.17 9.13
C ALA A 6 9.61 -6.52 8.17
N TYR A 7 8.67 -5.80 8.75
CA TYR A 7 7.79 -4.89 8.03
C TYR A 7 7.90 -3.50 8.63
N LEU A 8 8.14 -2.49 7.80
CA LEU A 8 8.22 -1.09 8.19
C LEU A 8 6.98 -0.36 7.67
N LEU A 9 6.25 0.28 8.59
CA LEU A 9 5.13 1.16 8.28
C LEU A 9 5.51 2.61 8.54
N ASP A 10 5.41 3.46 7.53
CA ASP A 10 5.60 4.90 7.68
C ASP A 10 4.40 5.53 8.42
N MET A 11 4.66 6.03 9.61
CA MET A 11 3.69 6.72 10.46
C MET A 11 3.92 8.25 10.51
N THR A 12 4.76 8.78 9.63
CA THR A 12 5.07 10.23 9.63
C THR A 12 3.89 11.09 9.16
N ARG A 13 3.03 10.52 8.32
CA ARG A 13 1.86 11.22 7.73
C ARG A 13 0.53 10.57 8.07
N ARG A 14 0.51 9.24 8.23
CA ARG A 14 -0.69 8.43 8.48
C ARG A 14 -0.46 7.53 9.68
N VAL A 15 -1.07 7.85 10.78
CA VAL A 15 -1.00 7.02 12.00
C VAL A 15 -2.22 6.11 12.02
N PRO A 16 -2.05 4.78 12.03
CA PRO A 16 -3.19 3.87 12.09
C PRO A 16 -3.93 4.02 13.42
N THR A 17 -5.24 3.79 13.42
CA THR A 17 -5.97 3.57 14.67
C THR A 17 -5.45 2.32 15.36
N MET A 18 -5.66 2.18 16.67
CA MET A 18 -5.28 0.96 17.40
C MET A 18 -5.86 -0.29 16.76
N ARG A 19 -7.13 -0.25 16.34
CA ARG A 19 -7.79 -1.35 15.63
C ARG A 19 -7.04 -1.71 14.35
N THR A 20 -6.75 -0.72 13.52
CA THR A 20 -6.03 -0.94 12.25
C THR A 20 -4.63 -1.49 12.48
N ALA A 21 -3.91 -0.97 13.49
CA ALA A 21 -2.59 -1.46 13.84
C ALA A 21 -2.62 -2.93 14.29
N GLN A 22 -3.62 -3.33 15.08
CA GLN A 22 -3.81 -4.72 15.49
C GLN A 22 -4.18 -5.63 14.30
N GLU A 23 -5.10 -5.22 13.43
CA GLU A 23 -5.43 -5.95 12.19
C GLU A 23 -4.18 -6.16 11.32
N LEU A 24 -3.32 -5.15 11.21
CA LEU A 24 -2.05 -5.26 10.48
C LEU A 24 -1.10 -6.24 11.15
N VAL A 25 -0.94 -6.18 12.48
CA VAL A 25 -0.10 -7.13 13.24
C VAL A 25 -0.58 -8.57 13.07
N ASP A 26 -1.90 -8.81 13.02
CA ASP A 26 -2.47 -10.13 12.75
C ASP A 26 -2.10 -10.64 11.35
N VAL A 27 -2.12 -9.76 10.35
CA VAL A 27 -1.64 -10.09 8.99
C VAL A 27 -0.15 -10.41 9.02
N LEU A 28 0.65 -9.59 9.70
CA LEU A 28 2.11 -9.81 9.81
C LEU A 28 2.41 -11.17 10.46
N ALA A 29 1.73 -11.51 11.56
CA ALA A 29 1.89 -12.79 12.25
C ALA A 29 1.53 -13.98 11.34
N ARG A 30 0.40 -13.89 10.62
CA ARG A 30 -0.04 -14.92 9.65
C ARG A 30 1.02 -15.20 8.60
N TYR A 31 1.69 -14.16 8.10
CA TYR A 31 2.75 -14.29 7.09
C TYR A 31 4.16 -14.37 7.69
N ARG A 32 4.26 -14.72 8.98
CA ARG A 32 5.50 -15.08 9.68
C ARG A 32 6.51 -13.95 9.78
N TYR A 33 6.07 -12.71 9.77
CA TYR A 33 6.92 -11.62 10.22
C TYR A 33 7.23 -11.79 11.70
N ASN A 34 8.44 -11.42 12.12
CA ASN A 34 8.86 -11.43 13.51
C ASN A 34 9.35 -10.06 13.99
N GLU A 35 9.24 -9.05 13.13
CA GLU A 35 9.65 -7.69 13.44
C GLU A 35 8.69 -6.68 12.78
N PHE A 36 8.15 -5.75 13.59
CA PHE A 36 7.34 -4.63 13.13
C PHE A 36 8.09 -3.33 13.42
N ARG A 37 8.29 -2.50 12.40
CA ARG A 37 9.04 -1.26 12.46
C ARG A 37 8.18 -0.05 12.16
N PRO A 38 7.54 0.56 13.18
CA PRO A 38 6.93 1.87 12.99
C PRO A 38 8.03 2.90 12.68
N PHE A 39 7.92 3.53 11.49
CA PHE A 39 8.83 4.59 11.07
C PHE A 39 8.26 5.94 11.46
N VAL A 40 9.05 6.73 12.19
CA VAL A 40 8.67 8.05 12.71
C VAL A 40 9.83 9.04 12.53
N GLU A 41 9.53 10.35 12.48
CA GLU A 41 10.60 11.35 12.34
C GLU A 41 11.44 11.46 13.63
N THR A 42 10.81 11.69 14.75
CA THR A 42 11.45 11.82 16.07
C THR A 42 10.75 10.97 17.10
N ASP A 43 9.54 11.35 17.46
CA ASP A 43 8.72 10.68 18.47
C ASP A 43 7.46 10.10 17.84
N PHE A 44 6.86 9.20 18.58
CA PHE A 44 5.59 8.62 18.15
C PHE A 44 4.48 9.68 18.16
N PRO A 45 3.58 9.66 17.16
CA PRO A 45 2.42 10.54 17.14
C PRO A 45 1.54 10.32 18.37
N GLU A 46 0.95 11.40 18.86
CA GLU A 46 -0.07 11.32 19.92
C GLU A 46 -1.28 10.50 19.46
N GLY A 47 -1.99 9.89 20.41
CA GLY A 47 -3.24 9.18 20.13
C GLY A 47 -3.12 7.68 19.84
N LEU A 48 -1.92 7.14 19.56
CA LEU A 48 -1.68 5.70 19.47
C LEU A 48 -1.06 5.20 20.79
N ASP A 49 -1.75 4.28 21.47
CA ASP A 49 -1.23 3.63 22.69
C ASP A 49 -0.15 2.60 22.33
N LEU A 50 1.10 3.04 22.39
CA LEU A 50 2.24 2.22 22.01
C LEU A 50 2.52 1.08 22.96
N GLY A 51 2.27 1.27 24.27
CA GLY A 51 2.44 0.21 25.25
C GLY A 51 1.49 -0.96 24.94
N ARG A 52 0.26 -0.64 24.64
CA ARG A 52 -0.74 -1.62 24.22
C ARG A 52 -0.40 -2.26 22.87
N LEU A 53 0.10 -1.49 21.91
CA LEU A 53 0.51 -2.04 20.61
C LEU A 53 1.72 -2.95 20.74
N SER A 54 2.73 -2.56 21.52
CA SER A 54 3.92 -3.39 21.79
C SER A 54 3.55 -4.70 22.46
N ALA A 55 2.71 -4.65 23.50
CA ALA A 55 2.21 -5.86 24.16
C ALA A 55 1.44 -6.77 23.18
N TYR A 56 0.65 -6.19 22.27
CA TYR A 56 -0.06 -6.96 21.26
C TYR A 56 0.91 -7.62 20.26
N CYS A 57 1.93 -6.90 19.80
CA CYS A 57 2.99 -7.47 18.97
C CYS A 57 3.69 -8.65 19.64
N GLU A 58 4.07 -8.50 20.92
CA GLU A 58 4.70 -9.57 21.70
C GLU A 58 3.81 -10.81 21.83
N MET A 59 2.50 -10.63 22.05
CA MET A 59 1.53 -11.74 22.07
C MET A 59 1.48 -12.50 20.74
N GLN A 60 1.73 -11.82 19.62
CA GLN A 60 1.78 -12.40 18.28
C GLN A 60 3.20 -12.90 17.90
N GLY A 61 4.18 -12.84 18.82
CA GLY A 61 5.57 -13.23 18.54
C GLY A 61 6.33 -12.27 17.63
N ILE A 62 5.93 -11.00 17.62
CA ILE A 62 6.52 -9.93 16.80
C ILE A 62 7.20 -8.92 17.72
N GLU A 63 8.47 -8.64 17.46
CA GLU A 63 9.20 -7.56 18.14
C GLU A 63 8.83 -6.21 17.49
N MET A 64 8.42 -5.22 18.30
CA MET A 64 8.20 -3.86 17.83
C MET A 64 9.45 -3.02 17.98
N VAL A 65 10.02 -2.51 16.89
CA VAL A 65 11.27 -1.75 16.86
C VAL A 65 11.03 -0.35 16.30
N LYS A 66 11.02 0.67 17.15
CA LYS A 66 10.95 2.08 16.71
C LYS A 66 12.07 2.34 15.71
N THR A 67 11.72 2.90 14.56
CA THR A 67 12.68 3.21 13.50
C THR A 67 12.57 4.70 13.13
N THR A 68 13.66 5.43 13.30
CA THR A 68 13.82 6.81 12.84
C THR A 68 14.53 6.84 11.49
N ARG A 69 14.63 8.02 10.87
CA ARG A 69 15.40 8.20 9.62
C ARG A 69 16.83 7.69 9.75
N ASP A 70 17.55 8.10 10.79
CA ASP A 70 18.94 7.70 11.00
C ASP A 70 19.07 6.18 11.19
N ALA A 71 18.17 5.59 12.00
CA ALA A 71 18.15 4.16 12.21
C ALA A 71 17.83 3.40 10.90
N PHE A 72 16.97 3.93 10.04
CA PHE A 72 16.68 3.35 8.74
C PHE A 72 17.87 3.44 7.78
N GLU A 73 18.57 4.59 7.72
CA GLU A 73 19.78 4.76 6.93
C GLU A 73 20.88 3.79 7.35
N GLU A 74 21.04 3.55 8.67
CA GLU A 74 21.96 2.54 9.16
C GLU A 74 21.67 1.13 8.65
N LEU A 75 20.39 0.76 8.45
CA LEU A 75 20.03 -0.56 7.91
C LEU A 75 20.56 -0.74 6.48
N PHE A 76 20.55 0.32 5.68
CA PHE A 76 21.16 0.30 4.34
C PHE A 76 22.68 0.17 4.41
N ILE A 77 23.34 0.98 5.25
CA ILE A 77 24.80 1.00 5.36
C ILE A 77 25.32 -0.35 5.85
N LYS A 78 24.67 -0.94 6.84
CA LYS A 78 25.10 -2.24 7.41
C LYS A 78 24.75 -3.42 6.48
N ALA A 79 23.90 -3.20 5.47
CA ALA A 79 23.45 -4.22 4.52
C ALA A 79 22.93 -5.53 5.18
N GLU A 80 22.42 -5.44 6.41
CA GLU A 80 21.92 -6.60 7.17
C GLU A 80 20.61 -7.13 6.61
N TYR A 81 19.83 -6.26 5.92
CA TYR A 81 18.54 -6.62 5.32
C TYR A 81 18.58 -6.59 3.80
N ALA A 82 17.85 -7.50 3.17
CA ALA A 82 17.31 -7.29 1.84
C ALA A 82 16.07 -6.40 1.98
N ILE A 83 16.11 -5.20 1.40
CA ILE A 83 15.06 -4.19 1.56
C ILE A 83 14.27 -4.08 0.26
N VAL A 84 12.95 -4.03 0.36
CA VAL A 84 12.04 -3.94 -0.77
C VAL A 84 10.78 -3.18 -0.37
N SER A 85 10.22 -2.38 -1.29
CA SER A 85 8.96 -1.66 -1.10
C SER A 85 7.74 -2.53 -1.38
N THR A 86 6.60 -2.22 -0.75
CA THR A 86 5.27 -2.72 -1.14
C THR A 86 4.82 -2.21 -2.52
N GLU A 87 5.51 -1.20 -3.08
CA GLU A 87 5.15 -0.51 -4.32
C GLU A 87 3.73 0.13 -4.27
N ALA A 88 3.26 0.47 -3.07
CA ALA A 88 2.02 1.19 -2.85
C ALA A 88 2.18 2.71 -3.04
N GLU A 89 3.33 3.25 -2.66
CA GLU A 89 3.63 4.68 -2.75
C GLU A 89 3.57 5.20 -4.20
N ARG A 90 3.20 6.47 -4.38
CA ARG A 90 3.06 7.14 -5.68
C ARG A 90 2.23 6.34 -6.69
N SER A 91 1.20 5.68 -6.18
CA SER A 91 0.26 4.88 -6.92
C SER A 91 -1.16 5.10 -6.36
N LEU A 92 -2.19 4.91 -7.17
CA LEU A 92 -3.59 5.02 -6.73
C LEU A 92 -4.15 3.66 -6.26
N ALA A 93 -3.56 2.56 -6.76
CA ALA A 93 -4.03 1.20 -6.43
C ALA A 93 -2.90 0.16 -6.35
N GLY A 94 -1.65 0.60 -6.14
CA GLY A 94 -0.47 -0.26 -6.14
C GLY A 94 0.09 -0.54 -7.55
N ARG A 95 1.28 -1.14 -7.56
CA ARG A 95 1.99 -1.57 -8.77
C ARG A 95 2.34 -3.05 -8.64
N ALA A 96 1.33 -3.90 -8.86
CA ALA A 96 1.39 -5.32 -8.51
C ALA A 96 2.52 -6.09 -9.21
N GLU A 97 2.78 -5.82 -10.50
CA GLU A 97 3.87 -6.50 -11.23
C GLU A 97 5.24 -5.99 -10.82
N GLU A 98 5.39 -4.66 -10.65
CA GLU A 98 6.66 -4.07 -10.18
C GLU A 98 7.01 -4.57 -8.77
N MET A 99 6.03 -4.61 -7.88
CA MET A 99 6.15 -5.19 -6.54
C MET A 99 6.62 -6.65 -6.61
N ARG A 100 5.99 -7.48 -7.45
CA ARG A 100 6.36 -8.88 -7.62
C ARG A 100 7.81 -9.04 -8.07
N GLU A 101 8.22 -8.26 -9.08
CA GLU A 101 9.58 -8.29 -9.60
C GLU A 101 10.60 -7.79 -8.59
N ALA A 102 10.28 -6.71 -7.87
CA ALA A 102 11.13 -6.16 -6.81
C ALA A 102 11.34 -7.18 -5.69
N MET A 103 10.29 -7.88 -5.25
CA MET A 103 10.37 -8.94 -4.24
C MET A 103 11.28 -10.09 -4.68
N ILE A 104 11.15 -10.55 -5.93
CA ILE A 104 12.01 -11.62 -6.50
C ILE A 104 13.47 -11.16 -6.52
N ARG A 105 13.75 -9.95 -6.99
CA ARG A 105 15.12 -9.39 -7.03
C ARG A 105 15.72 -9.26 -5.63
N ALA A 106 14.96 -8.70 -4.68
CA ALA A 106 15.42 -8.49 -3.32
C ALA A 106 15.73 -9.81 -2.60
N GLU A 107 14.89 -10.82 -2.76
CA GLU A 107 15.12 -12.17 -2.21
C GLU A 107 16.41 -12.80 -2.76
N ALA A 108 16.59 -12.79 -4.07
CA ALA A 108 17.77 -13.35 -4.71
C ALA A 108 19.06 -12.64 -4.29
N GLN A 109 19.05 -11.29 -4.27
CA GLN A 109 20.19 -10.48 -3.83
C GLN A 109 20.49 -10.68 -2.33
N GLY A 110 19.45 -10.73 -1.50
CA GLY A 110 19.59 -10.96 -0.07
C GLY A 110 20.26 -12.29 0.24
N ARG A 111 19.84 -13.36 -0.46
CA ARG A 111 20.49 -14.67 -0.33
C ARG A 111 21.93 -14.68 -0.82
N ALA A 112 22.21 -14.06 -1.97
CA ALA A 112 23.55 -14.02 -2.53
C ALA A 112 24.55 -13.35 -1.59
N ARG A 113 24.15 -12.26 -0.91
CA ARG A 113 24.99 -11.55 0.06
C ARG A 113 24.86 -12.04 1.49
N LYS A 114 24.10 -13.10 1.73
CA LYS A 114 23.86 -13.70 3.05
C LYS A 114 23.27 -12.70 4.05
N ALA A 115 22.33 -11.84 3.60
CA ALA A 115 21.62 -10.94 4.47
C ALA A 115 20.89 -11.72 5.58
N LYS A 116 20.95 -11.22 6.81
CA LYS A 116 20.29 -11.81 7.98
C LYS A 116 18.79 -11.59 7.94
N GLY A 117 18.35 -10.45 7.39
CA GLY A 117 16.97 -10.03 7.38
C GLY A 117 16.41 -9.76 5.99
N PHE A 118 15.09 -9.76 5.92
CA PHE A 118 14.28 -9.30 4.80
C PHE A 118 13.31 -8.24 5.34
N LEU A 119 13.38 -7.03 4.79
CA LEU A 119 12.59 -5.88 5.24
C LEU A 119 11.67 -5.43 4.11
N VAL A 120 10.37 -5.49 4.35
CA VAL A 120 9.37 -4.89 3.48
C VAL A 120 9.05 -3.50 4.01
N THR A 121 9.20 -2.48 3.18
CA THR A 121 8.89 -1.09 3.52
C THR A 121 7.57 -0.64 2.91
N ASP A 122 6.80 0.10 3.67
CA ASP A 122 5.53 0.70 3.25
C ASP A 122 5.55 2.20 3.60
N PHE A 123 6.14 2.97 2.69
CA PHE A 123 6.23 4.41 2.81
C PHE A 123 4.97 5.10 2.30
N SER A 124 4.62 6.21 2.93
CA SER A 124 3.62 7.14 2.43
C SER A 124 4.31 8.19 1.56
N ASP A 125 3.73 8.46 0.39
CA ASP A 125 4.11 9.65 -0.38
C ASP A 125 3.53 10.94 0.24
N GLU A 126 3.84 12.08 -0.39
CA GLU A 126 3.37 13.39 0.07
C GLU A 126 1.83 13.54 0.04
N CYS A 127 1.14 12.73 -0.72
CA CYS A 127 -0.32 12.78 -0.87
C CYS A 127 -1.03 11.88 0.15
N ALA A 128 -0.43 10.74 0.46
CA ALA A 128 -0.97 9.72 1.37
C ALA A 128 -2.43 9.28 1.02
N TRP A 129 -2.74 9.18 -0.28
CA TRP A 129 -4.09 8.83 -0.74
C TRP A 129 -4.36 7.33 -0.76
N GLN A 130 -3.30 6.51 -0.82
CA GLN A 130 -3.44 5.06 -0.96
C GLN A 130 -4.16 4.47 0.25
N PRO A 131 -5.23 3.69 0.04
CA PRO A 131 -5.83 2.91 1.13
C PRO A 131 -4.90 1.77 1.57
N LEU A 132 -5.05 1.30 2.79
CA LEU A 132 -4.18 0.28 3.38
C LEU A 132 -4.22 -1.05 2.61
N CYS A 133 -5.36 -1.41 2.01
CA CYS A 133 -5.50 -2.63 1.22
C CYS A 133 -4.47 -2.74 0.08
N VAL A 134 -3.99 -1.61 -0.43
CA VAL A 134 -3.03 -1.55 -1.55
C VAL A 134 -1.66 -2.10 -1.16
N SER A 135 -1.31 -2.06 0.12
CA SER A 135 -0.05 -2.61 0.66
C SER A 135 -0.12 -4.12 0.94
N LEU A 136 -1.33 -4.70 1.08
CA LEU A 136 -1.50 -6.13 1.41
C LEU A 136 -0.78 -7.09 0.46
N PRO A 137 -0.82 -6.90 -0.88
CA PRO A 137 -0.09 -7.78 -1.79
C PRO A 137 1.41 -7.86 -1.46
N GLY A 138 2.04 -6.70 -1.18
CA GLY A 138 3.45 -6.61 -0.81
C GLY A 138 3.74 -7.25 0.55
N ILE A 139 2.87 -7.06 1.54
CA ILE A 139 3.00 -7.67 2.86
C ILE A 139 2.94 -9.20 2.76
N ILE A 140 1.95 -9.74 2.06
CA ILE A 140 1.75 -11.18 1.91
C ILE A 140 2.92 -11.82 1.17
N MET A 141 3.29 -11.25 0.03
CA MET A 141 4.36 -11.77 -0.80
C MET A 141 5.72 -11.67 -0.09
N GLY A 142 6.00 -10.54 0.56
CA GLY A 142 7.23 -10.33 1.31
C GLY A 142 7.41 -11.33 2.45
N GLY A 143 6.36 -11.60 3.23
CA GLY A 143 6.37 -12.60 4.29
C GLY A 143 6.63 -14.02 3.75
N ASN A 144 6.02 -14.39 2.62
CA ASN A 144 6.25 -15.68 1.96
C ASN A 144 7.70 -15.81 1.48
N PHE A 145 8.27 -14.80 0.82
CA PHE A 145 9.66 -14.81 0.40
C PHE A 145 10.64 -14.86 1.59
N ALA A 146 10.39 -14.04 2.59
CA ALA A 146 11.24 -13.96 3.78
C ALA A 146 11.27 -15.29 4.56
N SER A 147 10.13 -15.98 4.64
CA SER A 147 10.01 -17.27 5.35
C SER A 147 10.48 -18.48 4.53
N GLY A 148 10.96 -18.27 3.32
CA GLY A 148 11.46 -19.36 2.46
C GLY A 148 10.34 -20.17 1.79
N GLY A 149 9.13 -19.62 1.72
CA GLY A 149 8.03 -20.18 0.95
C GLY A 149 8.35 -20.24 -0.56
N ALA A 150 7.70 -21.15 -1.26
CA ALA A 150 7.82 -21.23 -2.71
C ALA A 150 7.39 -19.88 -3.34
N LYS A 151 7.97 -19.56 -4.50
CA LYS A 151 7.58 -18.36 -5.27
C LYS A 151 6.07 -18.41 -5.51
N SER A 152 5.34 -17.59 -4.78
CA SER A 152 3.87 -17.53 -4.91
C SER A 152 3.52 -17.03 -6.30
N SER A 153 2.65 -17.75 -6.99
CA SER A 153 2.04 -17.23 -8.22
C SER A 153 1.07 -16.10 -7.88
N MET A 154 0.74 -15.24 -8.85
CA MET A 154 -0.28 -14.21 -8.64
C MET A 154 -1.66 -14.82 -8.32
N MET A 155 -1.93 -16.03 -8.79
CA MET A 155 -3.17 -16.77 -8.48
C MET A 155 -3.18 -17.23 -7.00
N ASP A 156 -2.04 -17.62 -6.45
CA ASP A 156 -1.94 -17.96 -5.02
C ASP A 156 -2.07 -16.70 -4.16
N LEU A 157 -1.52 -15.57 -4.63
CA LEU A 157 -1.65 -14.27 -3.96
C LEU A 157 -3.12 -13.82 -3.89
N GLU A 158 -3.90 -14.01 -4.95
CA GLU A 158 -5.34 -13.72 -4.96
C GLU A 158 -6.06 -14.46 -3.83
N LYS A 159 -5.83 -15.78 -3.72
CA LYS A 159 -6.44 -16.60 -2.66
C LYS A 159 -6.01 -16.18 -1.25
N GLU A 160 -4.75 -15.79 -1.07
CA GLU A 160 -4.28 -15.31 0.23
C GLU A 160 -4.91 -13.96 0.58
N LEU A 161 -5.06 -13.06 -0.39
CA LEU A 161 -5.78 -11.80 -0.21
C LEU A 161 -7.25 -12.04 0.16
N ASP A 162 -7.93 -12.97 -0.52
CA ASP A 162 -9.32 -13.36 -0.18
C ASP A 162 -9.43 -13.86 1.27
N ARG A 163 -8.43 -14.62 1.74
CA ARG A 163 -8.39 -15.09 3.15
C ARG A 163 -8.17 -13.96 4.14
N VAL A 164 -7.32 -12.97 3.82
CA VAL A 164 -7.07 -11.82 4.69
C VAL A 164 -8.29 -10.91 4.75
N MET A 165 -8.93 -10.69 3.62
CA MET A 165 -10.08 -9.79 3.50
C MET A 165 -11.41 -10.47 3.87
N GLU A 166 -11.40 -11.77 4.09
CA GLU A 166 -12.57 -12.62 4.36
C GLU A 166 -13.69 -12.48 3.31
N ALA A 167 -13.29 -12.19 2.07
CA ALA A 167 -14.17 -11.95 0.94
C ALA A 167 -13.42 -12.15 -0.38
N PRO A 168 -14.09 -12.47 -1.50
CA PRO A 168 -13.46 -12.66 -2.82
C PRO A 168 -13.09 -11.31 -3.45
N LEU A 169 -12.14 -10.62 -2.84
CA LEU A 169 -11.70 -9.27 -3.20
C LEU A 169 -10.27 -9.24 -3.76
N GLY A 170 -9.49 -10.31 -3.59
CA GLY A 170 -8.08 -10.37 -3.99
C GLY A 170 -7.89 -10.13 -5.47
N GLY A 171 -8.66 -10.82 -6.31
CA GLY A 171 -8.62 -10.63 -7.76
C GLY A 171 -9.01 -9.21 -8.20
N LEU A 172 -9.95 -8.58 -7.49
CA LEU A 172 -10.35 -7.19 -7.74
C LEU A 172 -9.20 -6.22 -7.43
N LEU A 173 -8.56 -6.37 -6.28
CA LEU A 173 -7.42 -5.54 -5.88
C LEU A 173 -6.24 -5.69 -6.84
N LEU A 174 -5.86 -6.93 -7.16
CA LEU A 174 -4.76 -7.20 -8.08
C LEU A 174 -5.03 -6.65 -9.48
N ARG A 175 -6.29 -6.72 -9.94
CA ARG A 175 -6.69 -6.14 -11.22
C ARG A 175 -6.52 -4.62 -11.25
N LEU A 176 -6.86 -3.90 -10.19
CA LEU A 176 -6.57 -2.47 -10.07
C LEU A 176 -5.06 -2.21 -10.08
N GLY A 177 -4.29 -3.03 -9.34
CA GLY A 177 -2.84 -2.93 -9.24
C GLY A 177 -2.06 -3.20 -10.54
N THR A 178 -2.72 -3.63 -11.62
CA THR A 178 -2.09 -3.76 -12.96
C THR A 178 -2.40 -2.59 -13.91
N LEU A 179 -3.33 -1.71 -13.54
CA LEU A 179 -3.79 -0.64 -14.44
C LEU A 179 -2.71 0.41 -14.74
N TYR A 180 -1.71 0.56 -13.87
CA TYR A 180 -0.58 1.46 -14.11
C TYR A 180 0.21 1.11 -15.38
N LEU A 181 0.17 -0.15 -15.84
CA LEU A 181 0.85 -0.63 -17.05
C LEU A 181 0.20 -0.13 -18.35
N ARG A 182 -1.05 0.31 -18.30
CA ARG A 182 -1.83 0.69 -19.49
C ARG A 182 -1.30 1.93 -20.19
N GLY A 183 -0.61 2.81 -19.48
CA GLY A 183 -0.06 4.04 -20.04
C GLY A 183 1.19 3.88 -20.90
N GLY A 184 1.75 2.69 -20.99
CA GLY A 184 2.91 2.36 -21.84
C GLY A 184 4.27 2.91 -21.36
N ALA A 185 4.30 3.97 -20.56
CA ALA A 185 5.49 4.49 -19.92
C ALA A 185 5.45 4.17 -18.43
N VAL A 186 6.29 3.24 -18.01
CA VAL A 186 6.42 2.90 -16.59
C VAL A 186 7.61 3.67 -16.04
N ARG A 187 7.36 4.57 -15.10
CA ARG A 187 8.42 5.19 -14.29
C ARG A 187 8.66 4.34 -13.07
N GLU A 188 9.92 4.11 -12.76
CA GLU A 188 10.29 3.40 -11.54
C GLU A 188 9.71 4.11 -10.32
N HIS A 189 9.07 3.33 -9.44
CA HIS A 189 8.43 3.80 -8.21
C HIS A 189 7.35 4.89 -8.39
N CYS A 190 6.69 4.96 -9.56
CA CYS A 190 5.62 5.94 -9.78
C CYS A 190 4.63 5.51 -10.87
N SER A 191 3.35 5.72 -10.62
CA SER A 191 2.27 5.54 -11.60
C SER A 191 1.99 6.85 -12.35
N GLU A 192 1.89 6.81 -13.69
CA GLU A 192 1.50 7.98 -14.47
C GLU A 192 0.11 8.52 -14.11
N LEU A 193 -0.82 7.64 -13.74
CA LEU A 193 -2.16 8.04 -13.27
C LEU A 193 -2.09 8.79 -11.93
N PHE A 194 -1.16 8.41 -11.05
CA PHE A 194 -0.88 9.17 -9.82
C PHE A 194 -0.36 10.57 -10.16
N ASN A 195 0.62 10.67 -11.06
CA ASN A 195 1.18 11.95 -11.48
C ASN A 195 0.12 12.89 -12.08
N ILE A 196 -0.82 12.36 -12.86
CA ILE A 196 -1.93 13.15 -13.41
C ILE A 196 -2.79 13.73 -12.30
N LEU A 197 -3.11 12.97 -11.28
CA LEU A 197 -3.97 13.41 -10.19
C LEU A 197 -3.22 14.34 -9.23
N SER A 198 -1.93 14.08 -8.93
CA SER A 198 -1.13 14.81 -7.95
C SER A 198 -0.51 16.11 -8.47
N SER A 199 -0.42 16.29 -9.80
CA SER A 199 0.24 17.45 -10.40
C SER A 199 -0.73 18.36 -11.15
N ASP A 200 -0.39 19.65 -11.26
CA ASP A 200 -1.12 20.61 -12.11
C ASP A 200 -0.85 20.43 -13.61
N VAL A 201 0.01 19.48 -13.93
CA VAL A 201 0.40 19.16 -15.29
C VAL A 201 -0.60 18.20 -15.91
N GLY A 202 -1.46 18.69 -16.76
CA GLY A 202 -2.47 17.86 -17.45
C GLY A 202 -1.89 16.74 -18.31
N TYR A 203 -2.79 15.93 -18.91
CA TYR A 203 -2.46 14.76 -19.75
C TYR A 203 -1.44 15.00 -20.88
N SER A 204 -1.22 16.25 -21.30
CA SER A 204 -0.29 16.61 -22.41
C SER A 204 1.17 16.20 -22.19
N ARG A 205 1.56 15.90 -20.94
CA ARG A 205 2.92 15.42 -20.61
C ARG A 205 3.01 13.88 -20.47
N HIS A 206 1.91 13.18 -20.72
CA HIS A 206 1.81 11.73 -20.60
C HIS A 206 1.37 11.09 -21.93
N PRO A 207 2.25 11.03 -22.94
CA PRO A 207 1.87 10.63 -24.30
C PRO A 207 1.32 9.20 -24.40
N GLY A 208 1.64 8.32 -23.43
CA GLY A 208 1.09 6.98 -23.36
C GLY A 208 -0.37 6.92 -22.88
N LEU A 209 -0.88 8.00 -22.26
CA LEU A 209 -2.25 8.07 -21.73
C LEU A 209 -3.18 8.74 -22.75
N THR A 210 -3.43 8.04 -23.86
CA THR A 210 -4.42 8.45 -24.84
C THR A 210 -5.85 8.35 -24.27
N GLN A 211 -6.84 9.02 -24.91
CA GLN A 211 -8.23 8.92 -24.49
C GLN A 211 -8.72 7.46 -24.46
N PHE A 212 -8.31 6.66 -25.45
CA PHE A 212 -8.63 5.22 -25.46
C PHE A 212 -8.10 4.48 -24.23
N VAL A 213 -6.87 4.75 -23.82
CA VAL A 213 -6.29 4.14 -22.60
C VAL A 213 -7.02 4.61 -21.35
N LEU A 214 -7.35 5.90 -21.25
CA LEU A 214 -8.08 6.44 -20.11
C LEU A 214 -9.49 5.85 -20.00
N ASP A 215 -10.20 5.66 -21.14
CA ASP A 215 -11.53 5.03 -21.18
C ASP A 215 -11.45 3.54 -20.77
N ASP A 216 -10.41 2.81 -21.20
CA ASP A 216 -10.18 1.41 -20.80
C ASP A 216 -9.91 1.31 -19.30
N VAL A 217 -9.01 2.12 -18.75
CA VAL A 217 -8.71 2.17 -17.30
C VAL A 217 -9.97 2.49 -16.50
N SER A 218 -10.69 3.55 -16.88
CA SER A 218 -11.95 3.95 -16.26
C SER A 218 -13.00 2.84 -16.30
N GLY A 219 -13.13 2.15 -17.44
CA GLY A 219 -14.06 1.03 -17.60
C GLY A 219 -13.75 -0.13 -16.66
N VAL A 220 -12.45 -0.50 -16.55
CA VAL A 220 -12.02 -1.55 -15.62
C VAL A 220 -12.21 -1.12 -14.17
N ALA A 221 -11.81 0.10 -13.80
CA ALA A 221 -11.97 0.63 -12.45
C ALA A 221 -13.45 0.62 -12.01
N ARG A 222 -14.37 1.09 -12.86
CA ARG A 222 -15.81 1.04 -12.59
C ARG A 222 -16.33 -0.38 -12.44
N GLY A 223 -15.87 -1.32 -13.26
CA GLY A 223 -16.24 -2.73 -13.13
C GLY A 223 -15.81 -3.32 -11.79
N VAL A 224 -14.60 -3.02 -11.33
CA VAL A 224 -14.08 -3.43 -10.02
C VAL A 224 -14.90 -2.77 -8.90
N ARG A 225 -15.15 -1.47 -8.98
CA ARG A 225 -16.00 -0.75 -8.02
C ARG A 225 -17.34 -1.45 -7.81
N ILE A 226 -18.10 -1.69 -8.89
CA ILE A 226 -19.41 -2.34 -8.82
C ILE A 226 -19.33 -3.74 -8.18
N ALA A 227 -18.27 -4.49 -8.46
CA ALA A 227 -18.06 -5.80 -7.85
C ALA A 227 -17.75 -5.72 -6.36
N ALA A 228 -16.91 -4.75 -5.95
CA ALA A 228 -16.51 -4.56 -4.55
C ALA A 228 -17.63 -3.96 -3.69
N GLU A 229 -18.48 -3.08 -4.25
CA GLU A 229 -19.64 -2.48 -3.56
C GLU A 229 -20.58 -3.52 -2.94
N ARG A 230 -20.68 -4.71 -3.53
CA ARG A 230 -21.49 -5.82 -2.99
C ARG A 230 -21.02 -6.30 -1.60
N TRP A 231 -19.78 -5.98 -1.25
CA TRP A 231 -19.15 -6.37 0.01
C TRP A 231 -18.94 -5.18 0.96
N ALA A 232 -19.15 -3.94 0.51
CA ALA A 232 -18.80 -2.73 1.25
C ALA A 232 -19.54 -2.58 2.59
N GLU A 233 -20.76 -3.11 2.73
CA GLU A 233 -21.48 -3.11 4.01
C GLU A 233 -20.86 -4.02 5.07
N ARG A 234 -20.09 -5.03 4.64
CA ARG A 234 -19.57 -6.11 5.51
C ARG A 234 -18.05 -6.10 5.64
N SER A 235 -17.35 -5.37 4.77
CA SER A 235 -15.89 -5.36 4.71
C SER A 235 -15.35 -3.96 4.52
N ASP A 236 -14.50 -3.54 5.45
CA ASP A 236 -13.76 -2.29 5.33
C ASP A 236 -12.73 -2.35 4.18
N TRP A 237 -12.19 -3.53 3.88
CA TRP A 237 -11.33 -3.75 2.71
C TRP A 237 -12.06 -3.51 1.39
N ALA A 238 -13.34 -3.89 1.31
CA ALA A 238 -14.15 -3.61 0.13
C ALA A 238 -14.37 -2.11 -0.08
N LYS A 239 -14.63 -1.35 0.99
CA LYS A 239 -14.72 0.13 0.93
C LYS A 239 -13.42 0.75 0.42
N GLU A 240 -12.28 0.24 0.86
CA GLU A 240 -10.98 0.70 0.40
C GLU A 240 -10.74 0.39 -1.09
N ILE A 241 -11.16 -0.78 -1.57
CA ILE A 241 -11.07 -1.14 -3.00
C ILE A 241 -11.99 -0.26 -3.84
N VAL A 242 -13.21 0.04 -3.37
CA VAL A 242 -14.13 1.00 -4.00
C VAL A 242 -13.45 2.36 -4.12
N TYR A 243 -12.87 2.85 -3.05
CA TYR A 243 -12.15 4.13 -3.03
C TYR A 243 -10.95 4.14 -3.99
N ALA A 244 -10.11 3.09 -4.01
CA ALA A 244 -9.00 2.98 -4.94
C ALA A 244 -9.46 2.99 -6.41
N ALA A 245 -10.58 2.31 -6.71
CA ALA A 245 -11.19 2.32 -8.03
C ALA A 245 -11.69 3.73 -8.42
N ASN A 246 -12.31 4.46 -7.48
CA ASN A 246 -12.76 5.82 -7.71
C ASN A 246 -11.61 6.81 -7.89
N LEU A 247 -10.49 6.64 -7.18
CA LEU A 247 -9.25 7.41 -7.43
C LEU A 247 -8.75 7.23 -8.87
N LEU A 248 -8.72 5.98 -9.37
CA LEU A 248 -8.31 5.67 -10.74
C LEU A 248 -9.28 6.26 -11.77
N ASP A 249 -10.59 6.11 -11.57
CA ASP A 249 -11.60 6.70 -12.46
C ASP A 249 -11.53 8.23 -12.46
N CYS A 250 -11.28 8.84 -11.30
CA CYS A 250 -11.08 10.28 -11.15
C CYS A 250 -9.81 10.76 -11.88
N ALA A 251 -8.70 10.03 -11.81
CA ALA A 251 -7.49 10.35 -12.56
C ALA A 251 -7.73 10.35 -14.08
N CYS A 252 -8.56 9.41 -14.57
CA CYS A 252 -8.96 9.37 -15.98
C CYS A 252 -9.87 10.53 -16.39
N HIS A 253 -10.56 11.16 -15.45
CA HIS A 253 -11.54 12.23 -15.66
C HIS A 253 -11.24 13.46 -14.79
N ARG A 254 -9.96 13.82 -14.66
CA ARG A 254 -9.45 14.86 -13.74
C ARG A 254 -10.24 16.18 -13.75
N ARG A 255 -10.90 16.54 -14.87
CA ARG A 255 -11.68 17.78 -15.00
C ARG A 255 -13.14 17.63 -14.57
N ASP A 256 -13.55 16.45 -14.14
CA ASP A 256 -14.91 16.21 -13.65
C ASP A 256 -15.00 16.59 -12.17
N GLU A 257 -15.56 17.77 -11.90
CA GLU A 257 -15.71 18.30 -10.54
C GLU A 257 -16.58 17.42 -9.64
N ALA A 258 -17.58 16.75 -10.19
CA ALA A 258 -18.48 15.91 -9.40
C ALA A 258 -17.70 14.69 -8.86
N ARG A 259 -16.91 14.03 -9.71
CA ARG A 259 -16.05 12.90 -9.30
C ARG A 259 -15.00 13.32 -8.30
N LEU A 260 -14.38 14.46 -8.48
CA LEU A 260 -13.37 14.94 -7.51
C LEU A 260 -13.99 15.24 -6.14
N ARG A 261 -15.22 15.78 -6.08
CA ARG A 261 -15.93 15.94 -4.82
C ARG A 261 -16.24 14.60 -4.16
N GLU A 262 -16.77 13.65 -4.92
CA GLU A 262 -17.05 12.29 -4.44
C GLU A 262 -15.79 11.62 -3.86
N VAL A 263 -14.67 11.63 -4.58
CA VAL A 263 -13.38 11.09 -4.12
C VAL A 263 -12.87 11.78 -2.86
N ARG A 264 -13.06 13.11 -2.74
CA ARG A 264 -12.66 13.85 -1.53
C ARG A 264 -13.49 13.44 -0.31
N ASP A 265 -14.79 13.25 -0.49
CA ASP A 265 -15.68 12.81 0.59
C ASP A 265 -15.35 11.36 1.02
N GLU A 266 -15.13 10.48 0.05
CA GLU A 266 -14.71 9.11 0.29
C GLU A 266 -13.33 9.06 0.98
N HIS A 267 -12.35 9.86 0.54
CA HIS A 267 -11.06 9.94 1.20
C HIS A 267 -11.19 10.26 2.68
N GLY A 268 -12.01 11.28 3.00
CA GLY A 268 -12.30 11.63 4.39
C GLY A 268 -12.95 10.49 5.18
N HIS A 269 -13.76 9.65 4.53
CA HIS A 269 -14.38 8.47 5.14
C HIS A 269 -13.36 7.36 5.39
N ILE A 270 -12.57 6.99 4.37
CA ILE A 270 -11.52 5.96 4.46
C ILE A 270 -10.46 6.35 5.48
N TRP A 271 -10.08 7.64 5.54
CA TRP A 271 -9.16 8.12 6.55
C TRP A 271 -9.66 7.84 7.97
N ARG A 272 -10.91 8.22 8.29
CA ARG A 272 -11.51 7.99 9.62
C ARG A 272 -11.64 6.50 9.96
N LEU A 273 -11.76 5.65 8.95
CA LEU A 273 -11.87 4.21 9.13
C LEU A 273 -10.55 3.59 9.60
N ARG A 274 -9.43 4.08 9.11
CA ARG A 274 -8.11 3.45 9.24
C ARG A 274 -7.11 4.24 10.08
N PHE A 275 -7.20 5.57 10.06
CA PHE A 275 -6.14 6.43 10.59
C PHE A 275 -6.67 7.41 11.63
N LEU A 276 -5.77 7.89 12.49
CA LEU A 276 -6.04 9.00 13.40
C LEU A 276 -6.29 10.29 12.61
N PRO A 277 -6.90 11.32 13.21
CA PRO A 277 -7.30 12.55 12.49
C PRO A 277 -6.14 13.33 11.88
N GLU A 278 -4.93 13.18 12.43
CA GLU A 278 -3.72 13.89 12.03
C GLU A 278 -3.36 13.54 10.58
N GLY A 279 -2.86 14.52 9.83
CA GLY A 279 -2.50 14.36 8.42
C GLY A 279 -3.66 14.39 7.43
N ARG A 280 -4.92 14.13 7.85
CA ARG A 280 -6.09 14.10 6.96
C ARG A 280 -6.29 15.38 6.16
N VAL A 281 -6.19 16.53 6.82
CA VAL A 281 -6.39 17.84 6.17
C VAL A 281 -5.31 18.10 5.14
N GLU A 282 -4.06 17.76 5.46
CA GLU A 282 -2.95 17.89 4.53
C GLU A 282 -3.15 16.98 3.30
N SER A 283 -3.43 15.71 3.52
CA SER A 283 -3.70 14.73 2.45
C SER A 283 -4.87 15.19 1.55
N LEU A 284 -5.99 15.62 2.12
CA LEU A 284 -7.12 16.20 1.38
C LEU A 284 -6.74 17.45 0.58
N SER A 285 -5.83 18.26 1.10
CA SER A 285 -5.40 19.50 0.42
C SER A 285 -4.60 19.23 -0.85
N ARG A 286 -4.01 18.04 -0.98
CA ARG A 286 -3.24 17.60 -2.14
C ARG A 286 -4.13 17.11 -3.30
N LEU A 287 -5.37 16.70 -3.03
CA LEU A 287 -6.32 16.40 -4.10
C LEU A 287 -6.64 17.69 -4.88
N PRO A 288 -6.75 17.63 -6.22
CA PRO A 288 -7.02 18.79 -7.05
C PRO A 288 -8.19 19.62 -6.54
N ARG A 289 -8.06 20.96 -6.63
CA ARG A 289 -9.12 21.93 -6.33
C ARG A 289 -9.54 22.59 -7.63
N PHE A 290 -10.79 23.01 -7.71
CA PHE A 290 -11.32 23.90 -8.74
C PHE A 290 -11.43 25.30 -8.23
#